data_1b873abb8a5e768291410c996347363d
#
_entry.id   1b873abb8a5e768291410c996347363d
#
_cell.length_a   1.000
_cell.length_b   1.000
_cell.length_c   1.000
_cell.angle_alpha   90.00
_cell.angle_beta   90.00
_cell.angle_gamma   90.00
#
_symmetry.space_group_name_H-M   'P 1'
#
loop_
_entity.id
_entity.type
_entity.pdbx_description
1 polymer ?
#
loop_
_entity_poly.entity_id
_entity_poly.type
_entity_poly.pdbx_seq_one_letter_code
_entity_poly.pdbx_strand_id
1 'polypeptide(L)'
;MAIDEEQVRNWLMEEDLIREKIYDENANFHYIINFPNNNAMDIINPKSKEDVLIIGCATEVSKDEQNIIKNSPKEMNQEFIWKIRFSLNEMLLDFELEHPNDQLKRFIITEDIFEDGLTKHVLIKSIKKVFKGKLQCIWILGKTYGSVQNNNIPDL
;
A
#
# COMPACT_ATOMS: atom_id res chain seq x y z
N MET A 1 -19.36 9.97 -12.99
CA MET A 1 -19.69 8.61 -13.42
C MET A 1 -19.15 7.61 -12.40
N ALA A 2 -19.95 6.62 -12.05
CA ALA A 2 -19.51 5.60 -11.11
C ALA A 2 -18.55 4.60 -11.79
N ILE A 3 -17.65 4.04 -11.00
CA ILE A 3 -16.76 2.97 -11.46
C ILE A 3 -17.60 1.70 -11.72
N ASP A 4 -17.36 1.04 -12.85
CA ASP A 4 -18.01 -0.21 -13.22
C ASP A 4 -17.32 -1.39 -12.51
N GLU A 5 -17.99 -1.96 -11.53
CA GLU A 5 -17.46 -3.09 -10.75
C GLU A 5 -17.15 -4.30 -11.63
N GLU A 6 -18.03 -4.64 -12.55
CA GLU A 6 -17.83 -5.83 -13.40
C GLU A 6 -16.58 -5.70 -14.26
N GLN A 7 -16.32 -4.53 -14.81
CA GLN A 7 -15.13 -4.27 -15.59
C GLN A 7 -13.85 -4.41 -14.77
N VAL A 8 -13.82 -3.82 -13.57
CA VAL A 8 -12.67 -3.92 -12.66
C VAL A 8 -12.43 -5.37 -12.27
N ARG A 9 -13.49 -6.07 -11.88
CA ARG A 9 -13.41 -7.49 -11.52
C ARG A 9 -12.83 -8.33 -12.66
N ASN A 10 -13.32 -8.13 -13.88
CA ASN A 10 -12.86 -8.88 -15.04
C ASN A 10 -11.36 -8.65 -15.30
N TRP A 11 -10.89 -7.42 -15.22
CA TRP A 11 -9.47 -7.12 -15.37
C TRP A 11 -8.61 -7.80 -14.30
N LEU A 12 -9.08 -7.80 -13.05
CA LEU A 12 -8.37 -8.46 -11.96
C LEU A 12 -8.36 -9.99 -12.13
N MET A 13 -9.47 -10.55 -12.62
CA MET A 13 -9.57 -11.99 -12.90
C MET A 13 -8.66 -12.42 -14.05
N GLU A 14 -8.56 -11.61 -15.09
CA GLU A 14 -7.66 -11.90 -16.23
C GLU A 14 -6.21 -12.07 -15.80
N GLU A 15 -5.80 -11.36 -14.74
CA GLU A 15 -4.43 -11.41 -14.19
C GLU A 15 -4.32 -12.32 -12.96
N ASP A 16 -5.38 -13.05 -12.63
CA ASP A 16 -5.44 -13.99 -11.50
C ASP A 16 -5.04 -13.32 -10.18
N LEU A 17 -5.57 -12.13 -9.91
CA LEU A 17 -5.20 -11.33 -8.74
C LEU A 17 -6.18 -11.42 -7.57
N ILE A 18 -7.45 -11.78 -7.81
CA ILE A 18 -8.47 -11.71 -6.77
C ILE A 18 -8.24 -12.78 -5.70
N ARG A 19 -8.13 -12.36 -4.44
CA ARG A 19 -8.17 -13.27 -3.30
C ARG A 19 -9.62 -13.48 -2.86
N GLU A 20 -10.34 -12.36 -2.61
CA GLU A 20 -11.74 -12.40 -2.18
C GLU A 20 -12.41 -11.05 -2.34
N LYS A 21 -13.73 -11.05 -2.39
CA LYS A 21 -14.53 -9.85 -2.25
C LYS A 21 -15.04 -9.80 -0.81
N ILE A 22 -14.87 -8.66 -0.16
CA ILE A 22 -15.33 -8.50 1.24
C ILE A 22 -16.49 -7.52 1.31
N TYR A 23 -17.30 -7.65 2.35
CA TYR A 23 -18.31 -6.66 2.68
C TYR A 23 -17.64 -5.46 3.36
N ASP A 24 -17.99 -4.26 2.88
CA ASP A 24 -17.51 -3.00 3.42
C ASP A 24 -18.68 -2.00 3.31
N GLU A 25 -19.22 -1.60 4.46
CA GLU A 25 -20.39 -0.71 4.49
C GLU A 25 -20.10 0.67 3.88
N ASN A 26 -18.83 1.07 3.80
CA ASN A 26 -18.41 2.36 3.25
C ASN A 26 -18.04 2.29 1.77
N ALA A 27 -18.15 1.12 1.15
CA ALA A 27 -17.77 0.92 -0.24
C ALA A 27 -18.92 0.34 -1.05
N ASN A 28 -18.97 0.70 -2.34
CA ASN A 28 -19.82 0.01 -3.31
C ASN A 28 -19.29 -1.39 -3.58
N PHE A 29 -17.96 -1.53 -3.63
CA PHE A 29 -17.30 -2.83 -3.66
C PHE A 29 -15.89 -2.71 -3.08
N HIS A 30 -15.40 -3.83 -2.55
CA HIS A 30 -14.07 -3.93 -1.96
C HIS A 30 -13.52 -5.32 -2.23
N TYR A 31 -12.44 -5.38 -3.01
CA TYR A 31 -11.72 -6.62 -3.29
C TYR A 31 -10.38 -6.64 -2.57
N ILE A 32 -10.04 -7.81 -2.04
CA ILE A 32 -8.67 -8.08 -1.60
C ILE A 32 -7.98 -8.82 -2.74
N ILE A 33 -6.82 -8.34 -3.15
CA ILE A 33 -6.01 -8.97 -4.18
C ILE A 33 -4.69 -9.45 -3.60
N ASN A 34 -4.06 -10.39 -4.31
CA ASN A 34 -2.69 -10.84 -4.03
C ASN A 34 -1.76 -10.25 -5.09
N PHE A 35 -0.81 -9.42 -4.68
CA PHE A 35 0.20 -8.89 -5.59
C PHE A 35 1.40 -8.34 -4.83
N PRO A 36 2.63 -8.75 -5.16
CA PRO A 36 2.94 -10.03 -5.82
C PRO A 36 2.82 -11.18 -4.83
N ASN A 37 2.66 -12.39 -5.33
CA ASN A 37 2.52 -13.58 -4.50
C ASN A 37 1.39 -13.42 -3.47
N ASN A 38 1.66 -13.57 -2.19
CA ASN A 38 0.66 -13.49 -1.13
C ASN A 38 0.53 -12.09 -0.49
N ASN A 39 1.14 -11.08 -1.07
CA ASN A 39 1.03 -9.72 -0.54
C ASN A 39 -0.39 -9.19 -0.77
N ALA A 40 -1.12 -8.93 0.30
CA ALA A 40 -2.50 -8.46 0.23
C ALA A 40 -2.56 -6.97 -0.07
N MET A 41 -3.45 -6.59 -0.97
CA MET A 41 -3.76 -5.20 -1.28
C MET A 41 -5.26 -5.03 -1.44
N ASP A 42 -5.74 -3.81 -1.29
CA ASP A 42 -7.16 -3.47 -1.36
C ASP A 42 -7.48 -2.71 -2.64
N ILE A 43 -8.60 -3.07 -3.26
CA ILE A 43 -9.18 -2.36 -4.40
C ILE A 43 -10.57 -1.93 -3.97
N ILE A 44 -10.79 -0.63 -3.82
CA ILE A 44 -11.99 -0.10 -3.17
C ILE A 44 -12.64 0.98 -4.03
N ASN A 45 -13.96 0.87 -4.22
CA ASN A 45 -14.75 1.97 -4.75
C ASN A 45 -15.58 2.54 -3.59
N PRO A 46 -15.23 3.69 -3.02
CA PRO A 46 -15.91 4.22 -1.85
C PRO A 46 -17.29 4.79 -2.22
N LYS A 47 -18.27 4.61 -1.34
CA LYS A 47 -19.59 5.20 -1.53
C LYS A 47 -19.56 6.72 -1.50
N SER A 48 -18.62 7.29 -0.77
CA SER A 48 -18.47 8.74 -0.65
C SER A 48 -17.96 9.41 -1.93
N LYS A 49 -17.35 8.63 -2.82
CA LYS A 49 -16.83 9.15 -4.09
C LYS A 49 -16.84 8.03 -5.14
N GLU A 50 -17.98 7.87 -5.79
CA GLU A 50 -18.25 6.73 -6.68
C GLU A 50 -17.43 6.74 -7.98
N ASP A 51 -16.86 7.88 -8.36
CA ASP A 51 -16.02 8.01 -9.55
C ASP A 51 -14.54 7.70 -9.31
N VAL A 52 -14.20 7.20 -8.13
CA VAL A 52 -12.81 6.90 -7.76
C VAL A 52 -12.64 5.42 -7.44
N LEU A 53 -11.53 4.86 -7.90
CA LEU A 53 -11.05 3.56 -7.47
C LEU A 53 -9.78 3.79 -6.63
N ILE A 54 -9.78 3.31 -5.40
CA ILE A 54 -8.65 3.42 -4.49
C ILE A 54 -7.89 2.10 -4.48
N ILE A 55 -6.60 2.15 -4.72
CA ILE A 55 -5.69 1.03 -4.55
C ILE A 55 -4.90 1.29 -3.29
N GLY A 56 -4.93 0.37 -2.34
CA GLY A 56 -4.30 0.57 -1.05
C GLY A 56 -3.53 -0.63 -0.55
N CYS A 57 -2.53 -0.37 0.25
CA CYS A 57 -1.76 -1.38 0.95
C CYS A 57 -1.44 -0.89 2.35
N ALA A 58 -1.98 -1.56 3.36
CA ALA A 58 -1.69 -1.26 4.75
C ALA A 58 -0.67 -2.28 5.27
N THR A 59 0.37 -1.80 5.93
CA THR A 59 1.44 -2.65 6.44
C THR A 59 1.72 -2.33 7.90
N GLU A 60 1.72 -3.34 8.74
CA GLU A 60 2.14 -3.21 10.13
C GLU A 60 3.61 -3.59 10.26
N VAL A 61 4.33 -2.78 11.02
CA VAL A 61 5.72 -3.08 11.37
C VAL A 61 5.70 -4.24 12.38
N SER A 62 6.54 -5.25 12.18
CA SER A 62 6.60 -6.40 13.08
C SER A 62 6.98 -6.00 14.50
N LYS A 63 6.61 -6.82 15.48
CA LYS A 63 6.97 -6.55 16.88
C LYS A 63 8.48 -6.51 17.08
N ASP A 64 9.23 -7.37 16.40
CA ASP A 64 10.68 -7.37 16.47
C ASP A 64 11.27 -6.07 15.95
N GLU A 65 10.78 -5.59 14.83
CA GLU A 65 11.20 -4.31 14.27
C GLU A 65 10.78 -3.13 15.15
N GLN A 66 9.57 -3.17 15.72
CA GLN A 66 9.12 -2.16 16.67
C GLN A 66 10.03 -2.08 17.89
N ASN A 67 10.52 -3.23 18.40
CA ASN A 67 11.46 -3.26 19.50
C ASN A 67 12.80 -2.63 19.13
N ILE A 68 13.30 -2.87 17.92
CA ILE A 68 14.53 -2.27 17.43
C ILE A 68 14.37 -0.75 17.37
N ILE A 69 13.26 -0.28 16.81
CA ILE A 69 12.93 1.14 16.70
C ILE A 69 12.86 1.79 18.10
N LYS A 70 12.16 1.13 19.02
CA LYS A 70 11.99 1.63 20.39
C LYS A 70 13.33 1.82 21.10
N ASN A 71 14.30 0.95 20.84
CA ASN A 71 15.61 0.98 21.46
C ASN A 71 16.65 1.78 20.66
N SER A 72 16.25 2.40 19.58
CA SER A 72 17.11 3.23 18.74
C SER A 72 17.04 4.69 19.15
N PRO A 73 18.07 5.50 18.84
CA PRO A 73 18.05 6.94 19.14
C PRO A 73 16.86 7.65 18.48
N LYS A 74 16.27 8.59 19.19
CA LYS A 74 15.12 9.35 18.69
C LYS A 74 15.41 10.06 17.37
N GLU A 75 16.61 10.63 17.24
CA GLU A 75 17.03 11.33 16.02
C GLU A 75 17.05 10.38 14.82
N MET A 76 17.51 9.15 15.02
CA MET A 76 17.51 8.12 14.00
C MET A 76 16.09 7.78 13.54
N ASN A 77 15.16 7.66 14.48
CA ASN A 77 13.75 7.38 14.20
C ASN A 77 13.10 8.53 13.43
N GLN A 78 13.37 9.76 13.82
CA GLN A 78 12.86 10.95 13.11
C GLN A 78 13.38 11.01 11.69
N GLU A 79 14.66 10.78 11.50
CA GLU A 79 15.29 10.78 10.18
C GLU A 79 14.72 9.68 9.28
N PHE A 80 14.50 8.50 9.85
CA PHE A 80 13.87 7.37 9.14
C PHE A 80 12.47 7.76 8.62
N ILE A 81 11.64 8.36 9.47
CA ILE A 81 10.28 8.77 9.08
C ILE A 81 10.33 9.80 7.96
N TRP A 82 11.26 10.76 8.01
CA TRP A 82 11.41 11.73 6.93
C TRP A 82 11.87 11.09 5.62
N LYS A 83 12.74 10.09 5.67
CA LYS A 83 13.13 9.34 4.47
C LYS A 83 11.93 8.65 3.83
N ILE A 84 11.06 8.05 4.64
CA ILE A 84 9.82 7.44 4.15
C ILE A 84 8.94 8.48 3.46
N ARG A 85 8.72 9.62 4.11
CA ARG A 85 7.92 10.71 3.54
C ARG A 85 8.46 11.19 2.22
N PHE A 86 9.75 11.47 2.15
CA PHE A 86 10.36 11.94 0.90
C PHE A 86 10.25 10.90 -0.20
N SER A 87 10.51 9.63 0.09
CA SER A 87 10.43 8.56 -0.90
C SER A 87 9.03 8.42 -1.47
N LEU A 88 8.02 8.36 -0.62
CA LEU A 88 6.64 8.16 -1.08
C LEU A 88 6.12 9.38 -1.82
N ASN A 89 6.47 10.58 -1.37
CA ASN A 89 6.09 11.81 -2.04
C ASN A 89 6.71 11.93 -3.42
N GLU A 90 7.98 11.55 -3.57
CA GLU A 90 8.65 11.53 -4.88
C GLU A 90 8.02 10.53 -5.84
N MET A 91 7.47 9.44 -5.31
CA MET A 91 6.75 8.45 -6.11
C MET A 91 5.33 8.89 -6.46
N LEU A 92 4.89 10.05 -5.99
CA LEU A 92 3.53 10.57 -6.20
C LEU A 92 2.45 9.65 -5.63
N LEU A 93 2.76 9.00 -4.52
CA LEU A 93 1.82 8.16 -3.79
C LEU A 93 1.26 8.91 -2.59
N ASP A 94 -0.01 8.67 -2.27
CA ASP A 94 -0.61 9.12 -1.04
C ASP A 94 -0.27 8.14 0.08
N PHE A 95 -0.13 8.65 1.29
CA PHE A 95 0.26 7.79 2.41
C PHE A 95 -0.20 8.33 3.75
N GLU A 96 -0.35 7.42 4.71
CA GLU A 96 -0.52 7.74 6.13
C GLU A 96 0.49 6.94 6.92
N LEU A 97 1.18 7.61 7.85
CA LEU A 97 2.15 6.98 8.73
C LEU A 97 1.64 7.07 10.17
N GLU A 98 1.55 5.95 10.84
CA GLU A 98 1.23 5.88 12.26
C GLU A 98 2.53 5.71 13.02
N HIS A 99 2.97 6.78 13.73
CA HIS A 99 4.27 6.81 14.39
C HIS A 99 4.26 7.53 15.75
N PRO A 100 3.56 6.98 16.74
CA PRO A 100 3.57 7.59 18.08
C PRO A 100 4.98 7.63 18.62
N ASN A 101 5.38 8.78 19.20
CA ASN A 101 6.73 9.02 19.73
C ASN A 101 7.84 8.79 18.70
N ASP A 102 7.58 9.11 17.42
CA ASP A 102 8.50 8.92 16.30
C ASP A 102 8.87 7.44 16.06
N GLN A 103 8.03 6.52 16.48
CA GLN A 103 8.21 5.09 16.30
C GLN A 103 7.18 4.56 15.30
N LEU A 104 7.61 4.23 14.09
CA LEU A 104 6.70 3.75 13.06
C LEU A 104 6.09 2.41 13.46
N LYS A 105 4.75 2.36 13.50
CA LYS A 105 3.98 1.15 13.79
C LYS A 105 3.25 0.61 12.59
N ARG A 106 2.77 1.49 11.73
CA ARG A 106 1.94 1.11 10.59
C ARG A 106 2.05 2.18 9.53
N PHE A 107 1.97 1.77 8.28
CA PHE A 107 1.85 2.72 7.17
C PHE A 107 0.84 2.22 6.15
N ILE A 108 0.14 3.15 5.54
CA ILE A 108 -0.84 2.90 4.49
C ILE A 108 -0.39 3.69 3.27
N ILE A 109 -0.36 3.02 2.12
CA ILE A 109 -0.02 3.63 0.85
C ILE A 109 -1.22 3.49 -0.06
N THR A 110 -1.65 4.58 -0.70
CA THR A 110 -2.80 4.56 -1.59
C THR A 110 -2.50 5.29 -2.90
N GLU A 111 -3.27 4.93 -3.91
CA GLU A 111 -3.34 5.66 -5.17
C GLU A 111 -4.77 5.68 -5.64
N ASP A 112 -5.23 6.85 -6.06
CA ASP A 112 -6.57 7.04 -6.59
C ASP A 112 -6.54 7.01 -8.11
N ILE A 113 -7.52 6.32 -8.71
CA ILE A 113 -7.74 6.35 -10.16
C ILE A 113 -9.15 6.84 -10.38
N PHE A 114 -9.29 7.95 -11.09
CA PHE A 114 -10.60 8.47 -11.45
C PHE A 114 -11.17 7.71 -12.65
N GLU A 115 -12.50 7.64 -12.71
CA GLU A 115 -13.21 6.87 -13.74
C GLU A 115 -12.76 7.23 -15.17
N ASP A 116 -12.57 8.50 -15.45
CA ASP A 116 -12.17 8.97 -16.78
C ASP A 116 -10.73 8.62 -17.17
N GLY A 117 -9.92 8.21 -16.21
CA GLY A 117 -8.55 7.74 -16.46
C GLY A 117 -8.39 6.22 -16.26
N LEU A 118 -9.43 5.51 -15.90
CA LEU A 118 -9.36 4.09 -15.55
C LEU A 118 -9.36 3.20 -16.79
N THR A 119 -8.27 2.49 -16.98
CA THR A 119 -8.13 1.42 -17.98
C THR A 119 -7.48 0.24 -17.28
N LYS A 120 -7.50 -0.95 -17.91
CA LYS A 120 -6.78 -2.11 -17.38
C LYS A 120 -5.30 -1.78 -17.18
N HIS A 121 -4.69 -1.12 -18.15
CA HIS A 121 -3.28 -0.75 -18.08
C HIS A 121 -2.98 0.13 -16.85
N VAL A 122 -3.78 1.17 -16.65
CA VAL A 122 -3.61 2.08 -15.50
C VAL A 122 -3.84 1.33 -14.19
N LEU A 123 -4.86 0.47 -14.12
CA LEU A 123 -5.13 -0.32 -12.92
C LEU A 123 -3.93 -1.19 -12.53
N ILE A 124 -3.40 -1.96 -13.48
CA ILE A 124 -2.26 -2.86 -13.19
C ILE A 124 -0.99 -2.05 -12.86
N LYS A 125 -0.74 -0.96 -13.57
CA LYS A 125 0.40 -0.07 -13.27
C LYS A 125 0.30 0.53 -11.88
N SER A 126 -0.89 0.93 -11.47
CA SER A 126 -1.12 1.52 -10.14
C SER A 126 -0.95 0.49 -9.03
N ILE A 127 -1.39 -0.75 -9.25
CA ILE A 127 -1.15 -1.86 -8.32
C ILE A 127 0.35 -2.06 -8.11
N LYS A 128 1.12 -2.12 -9.19
CA LYS A 128 2.58 -2.24 -9.13
C LYS A 128 3.22 -1.06 -8.41
N LYS A 129 2.76 0.14 -8.69
CA LYS A 129 3.29 1.36 -8.08
C LYS A 129 3.08 1.38 -6.57
N VAL A 130 1.89 1.02 -6.10
CA VAL A 130 1.60 0.94 -4.65
C VAL A 130 2.50 -0.10 -3.99
N PHE A 131 2.67 -1.27 -4.62
CA PHE A 131 3.59 -2.28 -4.10
C PHE A 131 5.03 -1.75 -4.05
N LYS A 132 5.50 -1.06 -5.07
CA LYS A 132 6.85 -0.48 -5.07
C LYS A 132 7.02 0.55 -3.96
N GLY A 133 5.97 1.28 -3.62
CA GLY A 133 5.97 2.16 -2.46
C GLY A 133 6.19 1.39 -1.16
N LYS A 134 5.47 0.29 -0.97
CA LYS A 134 5.66 -0.60 0.17
C LYS A 134 7.09 -1.17 0.20
N LEU A 135 7.57 -1.64 -0.93
CA LEU A 135 8.91 -2.21 -1.05
C LEU A 135 9.99 -1.18 -0.68
N GLN A 136 9.81 0.06 -1.14
CA GLN A 136 10.70 1.17 -0.80
C GLN A 136 10.75 1.38 0.73
N CYS A 137 9.60 1.38 1.38
CA CYS A 137 9.52 1.52 2.83
C CYS A 137 10.24 0.37 3.55
N ILE A 138 10.04 -0.85 3.09
CA ILE A 138 10.67 -2.04 3.68
C ILE A 138 12.20 -1.97 3.51
N TRP A 139 12.67 -1.57 2.35
CA TRP A 139 14.12 -1.43 2.12
C TRP A 139 14.73 -0.35 3.01
N ILE A 140 14.06 0.81 3.13
CA ILE A 140 14.54 1.89 4.01
C ILE A 140 14.57 1.40 5.46
N LEU A 141 13.54 0.69 5.89
CA LEU A 141 13.47 0.10 7.23
C LEU A 141 14.66 -0.84 7.47
N GLY A 142 14.90 -1.77 6.54
CA GLY A 142 15.99 -2.72 6.63
C GLY A 142 17.36 -2.06 6.64
N LYS A 143 17.56 -1.07 5.79
CA LYS A 143 18.83 -0.33 5.73
C LYS A 143 19.09 0.48 7.00
N THR A 144 18.04 1.06 7.56
CA THR A 144 18.15 1.93 8.74
C THR A 144 18.40 1.11 10.01
N TYR A 145 17.68 0.00 10.19
CA TYR A 145 17.67 -0.76 11.44
C TYR A 145 18.30 -2.14 11.34
N GLY A 146 18.74 -2.57 10.15
CA GLY A 146 19.31 -3.90 9.97
C GLY A 146 18.28 -5.02 10.06
N SER A 147 17.02 -4.75 9.68
CA SER A 147 15.95 -5.74 9.73
C SER A 147 16.20 -6.91 8.77
N VAL A 148 15.78 -8.12 9.16
CA VAL A 148 15.86 -9.33 8.33
C VAL A 148 14.60 -9.56 7.49
N GLN A 149 13.57 -8.75 7.67
CA GLN A 149 12.26 -8.96 7.04
C GLN A 149 12.28 -8.76 5.52
N ASN A 150 13.16 -7.93 5.03
CA ASN A 150 13.27 -7.60 3.60
C ASN A 150 13.72 -8.78 2.73
N ASN A 151 14.20 -9.87 3.32
CA ASN A 151 14.62 -11.06 2.57
C ASN A 151 13.45 -11.84 1.96
N ASN A 152 12.23 -11.59 2.43
CA ASN A 152 11.03 -12.31 2.00
C ASN A 152 10.22 -11.57 0.93
N ILE A 153 10.68 -10.39 0.50
CA ILE A 153 10.00 -9.58 -0.51
C ILE A 153 10.76 -9.68 -1.83
N PRO A 154 10.13 -10.17 -2.90
CA PRO A 154 10.80 -10.29 -4.19
C PRO A 154 11.03 -8.92 -4.84
N ASP A 155 12.10 -8.81 -5.61
CA ASP A 155 12.33 -7.65 -6.47
C ASP A 155 11.42 -7.71 -7.69
N LEU A 156 10.92 -6.57 -8.11
CA LEU A 156 10.08 -6.43 -9.31
C LEU A 156 10.65 -5.39 -10.27
#